data_a04a003b6568226892be2294b090140a
#
_entry.id   a04a003b6568226892be2294b090140a
#
_cell.length_a   1.000
_cell.length_b   1.000
_cell.length_c   1.000
_cell.angle_alpha   90.00
_cell.angle_beta   90.00
_cell.angle_gamma   90.00
#
_symmetry.space_group_name_H-M   'P 1'
#
loop_
_entity.id
_entity.type
_entity.pdbx_description
1 polymer ?
#
loop_
_entity_poly.entity_id
_entity_poly.type
_entity_poly.pdbx_seq_one_letter_code
_entity_poly.pdbx_strand_id
1 'polypeptide(L)'
;MREQNSAITMNRRETLRLSLVAALTGTSAIPGKIQAMQDSDMKAISLPELPPKPSGDVAAKLFPGFEQTEVRTSGASIRVLYKGAGPPVLLLHGYPETHVTWHKVAPRLAERFSVYVPDLRGYGDSSRPADGDRHLNYSFRAMALDQIETMRHFGHEQFLVGAHDRGARVAHRLCLDFPKSVKKVCLMDIAPTLTMYRQTNQEFATKYMWWFFLIQAAPLPEHLIGLDPQYYLEYNLSVLNKTPGALTPEAVSEYRRCFCCTSTIHATCEDFRASVDIGLKMDEADDRAGNKIVAPVHALWGARGTIGPLWDVLATWRAKATSTVTGRSLDCGHFLQEERPEETLEELQRFFGTV
;
A
#
# COMPACT_ATOMS: atom_id res chain seq x y z
N MET A 1 -6.00 75.14 22.79
CA MET A 1 -5.04 74.03 22.96
C MET A 1 -5.74 72.97 23.82
N ARG A 2 -6.21 71.90 23.21
CA ARG A 2 -6.82 70.73 23.88
C ARG A 2 -6.06 69.54 23.44
N GLU A 3 -5.34 68.90 24.34
CA GLU A 3 -4.72 67.59 24.14
C GLU A 3 -5.80 66.52 24.11
N GLN A 4 -5.77 65.67 23.09
CA GLN A 4 -6.61 64.48 22.98
C GLN A 4 -5.82 63.28 23.48
N ASN A 5 -6.25 62.74 24.64
CA ASN A 5 -5.86 61.42 25.10
C ASN A 5 -6.63 60.35 24.30
N SER A 6 -5.95 59.56 23.48
CA SER A 6 -6.50 58.36 22.86
C SER A 6 -6.19 57.14 23.73
N ALA A 7 -7.22 56.61 24.41
CA ALA A 7 -7.15 55.33 25.11
C ALA A 7 -7.25 54.20 24.10
N ILE A 8 -6.21 53.38 24.01
CA ILE A 8 -6.21 52.16 23.19
C ILE A 8 -6.97 51.08 23.98
N THR A 9 -8.17 50.71 23.51
CA THR A 9 -8.94 49.60 24.03
C THR A 9 -8.38 48.29 23.45
N MET A 10 -7.70 47.50 24.27
CA MET A 10 -7.22 46.15 23.93
C MET A 10 -8.39 45.15 23.87
N ASN A 11 -8.39 44.31 22.84
CA ASN A 11 -9.42 43.31 22.57
C ASN A 11 -9.28 42.12 23.55
N ARG A 12 -10.42 41.60 24.03
CA ARG A 12 -10.51 40.47 24.97
C ARG A 12 -9.67 39.22 24.63
N ARG A 13 -9.30 39.07 23.37
CA ARG A 13 -8.45 37.94 22.93
C ARG A 13 -6.96 38.11 23.26
N GLU A 14 -6.49 39.33 23.37
CA GLU A 14 -5.07 39.62 23.73
C GLU A 14 -4.86 39.52 25.24
N THR A 15 -5.86 39.85 26.04
CA THR A 15 -5.81 39.73 27.51
C THR A 15 -5.73 38.26 27.95
N LEU A 16 -6.35 37.32 27.21
CA LEU A 16 -6.24 35.87 27.50
C LEU A 16 -4.89 35.25 27.16
N ARG A 17 -4.16 35.81 26.19
CA ARG A 17 -2.80 35.34 25.85
C ARG A 17 -1.74 35.74 26.89
N LEU A 18 -1.88 36.91 27.46
CA LEU A 18 -0.95 37.40 28.51
C LEU A 18 -1.18 36.72 29.87
N SER A 19 -2.40 36.28 30.18
CA SER A 19 -2.72 35.56 31.42
C SER A 19 -2.21 34.11 31.44
N LEU A 20 -1.99 33.46 30.28
CA LEU A 20 -1.48 32.10 30.20
C LEU A 20 0.04 32.01 30.34
N VAL A 21 0.77 33.08 30.05
CA VAL A 21 2.24 33.12 30.18
C VAL A 21 2.70 33.39 31.62
N ALA A 22 1.86 34.02 32.43
CA ALA A 22 2.18 34.34 33.85
C ALA A 22 1.92 33.18 34.84
N ALA A 23 1.19 32.13 34.43
CA ALA A 23 0.86 30.99 35.30
C ALA A 23 1.89 29.83 35.22
N LEU A 24 2.93 29.94 34.40
CA LEU A 24 3.96 28.88 34.22
C LEU A 24 5.32 29.21 34.85
N THR A 25 5.43 30.26 35.67
CA THR A 25 6.67 30.58 36.40
C THR A 25 6.60 30.26 37.90
N GLY A 26 6.02 29.13 38.23
CA GLY A 26 6.11 28.54 39.56
C GLY A 26 7.32 27.62 39.62
N THR A 27 8.42 28.12 40.16
CA THR A 27 9.69 27.43 40.33
C THR A 27 9.57 26.26 41.31
N SER A 28 9.82 25.04 40.83
CA SER A 28 10.50 24.01 41.61
C SER A 28 11.57 23.40 40.69
N ALA A 29 12.82 23.65 41.06
CA ALA A 29 13.99 23.18 40.36
C ALA A 29 14.10 21.66 40.46
N ILE A 30 13.94 20.95 39.37
CA ILE A 30 14.47 19.61 39.18
C ILE A 30 15.77 19.80 38.39
N PRO A 31 16.94 19.44 38.98
CA PRO A 31 18.19 19.52 38.23
C PRO A 31 18.33 18.27 37.36
N GLY A 32 17.88 18.37 36.17
CA GLY A 32 18.13 17.41 35.09
C GLY A 32 18.20 18.18 33.79
N LYS A 33 19.41 18.52 33.36
CA LYS A 33 19.64 19.07 32.01
C LYS A 33 19.13 18.07 31.00
N ILE A 34 17.97 18.32 30.41
CA ILE A 34 17.63 17.76 29.09
C ILE A 34 18.52 18.52 28.11
N GLN A 35 19.69 17.95 27.86
CA GLN A 35 20.57 18.42 26.81
C GLN A 35 19.91 18.01 25.49
N ALA A 36 19.48 18.97 24.69
CA ALA A 36 19.06 18.69 23.33
C ALA A 36 20.23 17.95 22.65
N MET A 37 20.01 16.71 22.25
CA MET A 37 20.98 15.96 21.46
C MET A 37 21.20 16.76 20.17
N GLN A 38 22.45 17.15 19.92
CA GLN A 38 22.82 17.77 18.64
C GLN A 38 22.78 16.67 17.56
N ASP A 39 22.38 17.03 16.34
CA ASP A 39 22.28 16.12 15.17
C ASP A 39 23.57 15.32 14.89
N SER A 40 24.70 15.70 15.48
CA SER A 40 25.98 15.00 15.38
C SER A 40 26.08 13.71 16.19
N ASP A 41 25.18 13.47 17.15
CA ASP A 41 25.24 12.31 18.05
C ASP A 41 24.38 11.12 17.60
N MET A 42 23.57 11.28 16.57
CA MET A 42 22.91 10.18 15.89
C MET A 42 23.93 9.49 14.96
N LYS A 43 24.70 8.55 15.50
CA LYS A 43 25.41 7.61 14.63
C LYS A 43 24.39 7.00 13.70
N ALA A 44 24.52 7.27 12.39
CA ALA A 44 23.76 6.58 11.37
C ALA A 44 23.92 5.08 11.63
N ILE A 45 22.83 4.41 12.02
CA ILE A 45 22.83 2.96 12.11
C ILE A 45 23.06 2.49 10.68
N SER A 46 24.25 1.96 10.44
CA SER A 46 24.57 1.31 9.19
C SER A 46 23.70 0.05 9.10
N LEU A 47 22.58 0.21 8.41
CA LEU A 47 21.69 -0.93 8.17
C LEU A 47 22.33 -1.81 7.07
N PRO A 48 22.15 -3.12 7.14
CA PRO A 48 22.81 -4.03 6.20
C PRO A 48 22.43 -3.70 4.74
N GLU A 49 23.43 -3.76 3.86
CA GLU A 49 23.20 -3.72 2.42
C GLU A 49 22.22 -4.82 2.01
N LEU A 50 21.50 -4.59 0.90
CA LEU A 50 20.60 -5.59 0.31
C LEU A 50 21.30 -6.97 0.30
N PRO A 51 20.65 -8.00 0.86
CA PRO A 51 21.17 -9.35 0.67
C PRO A 51 21.30 -9.64 -0.84
N PRO A 52 22.28 -10.42 -1.26
CA PRO A 52 22.49 -10.74 -2.66
C PRO A 52 21.18 -11.27 -3.27
N LYS A 53 20.88 -10.88 -4.52
CA LYS A 53 19.72 -11.41 -5.26
C LYS A 53 19.71 -12.95 -5.10
N PRO A 54 18.54 -13.56 -4.81
CA PRO A 54 18.49 -15.01 -4.71
C PRO A 54 19.04 -15.60 -6.01
N SER A 55 19.79 -16.67 -5.88
CA SER A 55 20.08 -17.52 -7.03
C SER A 55 18.74 -17.87 -7.66
N GLY A 56 18.62 -17.87 -8.98
CA GLY A 56 17.37 -18.03 -9.75
C GLY A 56 16.47 -19.24 -9.39
N ASP A 57 16.88 -20.05 -8.43
CA ASP A 57 16.22 -21.26 -7.96
C ASP A 57 14.87 -21.01 -7.24
N VAL A 58 14.71 -19.95 -6.44
CA VAL A 58 13.46 -19.74 -5.68
C VAL A 58 12.36 -19.25 -6.60
N ALA A 59 12.66 -18.29 -7.48
CA ALA A 59 11.70 -17.82 -8.47
C ALA A 59 11.29 -18.95 -9.43
N ALA A 60 12.24 -19.78 -9.88
CA ALA A 60 11.97 -20.92 -10.75
C ALA A 60 11.07 -21.99 -10.09
N LYS A 61 11.21 -22.22 -8.78
CA LYS A 61 10.36 -23.15 -8.04
C LYS A 61 8.94 -22.61 -7.86
N LEU A 62 8.80 -21.34 -7.52
CA LEU A 62 7.51 -20.74 -7.22
C LEU A 62 6.73 -20.34 -8.48
N PHE A 63 7.42 -20.03 -9.58
CA PHE A 63 6.84 -19.63 -10.85
C PHE A 63 7.36 -20.50 -12.02
N PRO A 64 7.00 -21.77 -12.10
CA PRO A 64 7.54 -22.67 -13.10
C PRO A 64 7.22 -22.21 -14.52
N GLY A 65 8.27 -22.01 -15.31
CA GLY A 65 8.20 -21.59 -16.71
C GLY A 65 7.78 -20.13 -16.93
N PHE A 66 7.79 -19.28 -15.89
CA PHE A 66 7.72 -17.84 -16.08
C PHE A 66 9.05 -17.29 -16.54
N GLU A 67 8.98 -16.33 -17.43
CA GLU A 67 10.08 -15.44 -17.78
C GLU A 67 10.09 -14.24 -16.84
N GLN A 68 11.23 -13.56 -16.75
CA GLN A 68 11.37 -12.35 -15.97
C GLN A 68 12.10 -11.27 -16.76
N THR A 69 11.68 -10.02 -16.55
CA THR A 69 12.35 -8.86 -17.13
C THR A 69 12.28 -7.66 -16.20
N GLU A 70 13.05 -6.64 -16.53
CA GLU A 70 13.03 -5.34 -15.89
C GLU A 70 12.52 -4.31 -16.90
N VAL A 71 11.38 -3.70 -16.61
CA VAL A 71 10.75 -2.68 -17.45
C VAL A 71 11.09 -1.30 -16.89
N ARG A 72 11.77 -0.47 -17.68
CA ARG A 72 12.00 0.93 -17.33
C ARG A 72 10.76 1.75 -17.61
N THR A 73 10.18 2.31 -16.57
CA THR A 73 9.09 3.27 -16.64
C THR A 73 9.62 4.68 -16.51
N SER A 74 8.76 5.69 -16.67
CA SER A 74 9.13 7.09 -16.51
C SER A 74 9.57 7.45 -15.08
N GLY A 75 9.19 6.64 -14.07
CA GLY A 75 9.46 6.92 -12.66
C GLY A 75 10.21 5.84 -11.90
N ALA A 76 10.35 4.63 -12.47
CA ALA A 76 10.97 3.51 -11.80
C ALA A 76 11.52 2.47 -12.78
N SER A 77 12.22 1.47 -12.25
CA SER A 77 12.50 0.23 -12.93
C SER A 77 11.69 -0.88 -12.26
N ILE A 78 10.79 -1.51 -12.99
CA ILE A 78 9.81 -2.46 -12.50
C ILE A 78 10.23 -3.87 -12.90
N ARG A 79 10.46 -4.73 -11.90
CA ARG A 79 10.65 -6.15 -12.14
C ARG A 79 9.31 -6.81 -12.42
N VAL A 80 9.24 -7.63 -13.48
CA VAL A 80 8.02 -8.32 -13.90
C VAL A 80 8.31 -9.78 -14.20
N LEU A 81 7.51 -10.67 -13.63
CA LEU A 81 7.41 -12.06 -14.09
C LEU A 81 6.22 -12.17 -15.04
N TYR A 82 6.36 -12.94 -16.13
CA TYR A 82 5.29 -13.10 -17.10
C TYR A 82 5.28 -14.48 -17.74
N LYS A 83 4.08 -14.95 -18.07
CA LYS A 83 3.85 -16.24 -18.75
C LYS A 83 2.46 -16.30 -19.37
N GLY A 84 2.33 -17.19 -20.34
CA GLY A 84 1.06 -17.59 -20.91
C GLY A 84 0.71 -16.87 -22.20
N ALA A 85 -0.45 -17.20 -22.74
CA ALA A 85 -1.04 -16.63 -23.93
C ALA A 85 -2.55 -16.44 -23.73
N GLY A 86 -3.13 -15.43 -24.37
CA GLY A 86 -4.53 -15.10 -24.22
C GLY A 86 -4.74 -13.67 -23.69
N PRO A 87 -5.93 -13.35 -23.14
CA PRO A 87 -6.20 -12.01 -22.63
C PRO A 87 -5.20 -11.61 -21.53
N PRO A 88 -4.65 -10.37 -21.59
CA PRO A 88 -3.66 -9.92 -20.61
C PRO A 88 -4.27 -9.68 -19.24
N VAL A 89 -3.61 -10.20 -18.20
CA VAL A 89 -3.95 -10.04 -16.79
C VAL A 89 -2.76 -9.50 -16.02
N LEU A 90 -2.94 -8.38 -15.35
CA LEU A 90 -1.99 -7.79 -14.42
C LEU A 90 -2.35 -8.21 -13.00
N LEU A 91 -1.39 -8.77 -12.24
CA LEU A 91 -1.55 -9.18 -10.85
C LEU A 91 -0.69 -8.32 -9.93
N LEU A 92 -1.30 -7.54 -9.04
CA LEU A 92 -0.63 -6.62 -8.12
C LEU A 92 -0.67 -7.15 -6.68
N HIS A 93 0.49 -7.16 -6.03
CA HIS A 93 0.65 -7.60 -4.63
C HIS A 93 0.40 -6.47 -3.64
N GLY A 94 0.40 -6.79 -2.33
CA GLY A 94 0.25 -5.86 -1.23
C GLY A 94 1.50 -5.66 -0.37
N TYR A 95 1.29 -5.10 0.82
CA TYR A 95 2.28 -4.93 1.89
C TYR A 95 2.10 -6.03 2.94
N PRO A 96 3.17 -6.61 3.49
CA PRO A 96 4.59 -6.46 3.14
C PRO A 96 5.10 -7.54 2.17
N GLU A 97 4.33 -7.82 1.14
CA GLU A 97 4.53 -8.89 0.16
C GLU A 97 5.41 -8.45 -1.02
N THR A 98 5.57 -9.37 -1.98
CA THR A 98 6.14 -9.16 -3.31
C THR A 98 5.28 -9.90 -4.34
N HIS A 99 5.69 -9.92 -5.62
CA HIS A 99 5.08 -10.77 -6.65
C HIS A 99 4.84 -12.23 -6.20
N VAL A 100 5.62 -12.71 -5.24
CA VAL A 100 5.57 -14.10 -4.75
C VAL A 100 4.22 -14.47 -4.14
N THR A 101 3.46 -13.52 -3.62
CA THR A 101 2.11 -13.80 -3.09
C THR A 101 1.19 -14.51 -4.11
N TRP A 102 1.48 -14.35 -5.40
CA TRP A 102 0.72 -14.94 -6.50
C TRP A 102 1.18 -16.35 -6.92
N HIS A 103 2.20 -16.92 -6.26
CA HIS A 103 2.86 -18.15 -6.71
C HIS A 103 1.91 -19.38 -6.83
N LYS A 104 0.85 -19.42 -6.04
CA LYS A 104 -0.13 -20.51 -6.10
C LYS A 104 -1.22 -20.28 -7.17
N VAL A 105 -1.44 -19.05 -7.58
CA VAL A 105 -2.52 -18.66 -8.49
C VAL A 105 -2.00 -18.38 -9.90
N ALA A 106 -0.92 -17.61 -10.03
CA ALA A 106 -0.42 -17.14 -11.33
C ALA A 106 -0.04 -18.28 -12.30
N PRO A 107 0.63 -19.37 -11.90
CA PRO A 107 0.98 -20.45 -12.81
C PRO A 107 -0.25 -21.11 -13.48
N ARG A 108 -1.32 -21.29 -12.73
CA ARG A 108 -2.56 -21.89 -13.22
C ARG A 108 -3.41 -20.89 -14.01
N LEU A 109 -3.36 -19.63 -13.64
CA LEU A 109 -4.02 -18.57 -14.41
C LEU A 109 -3.37 -18.41 -15.80
N ALA A 110 -2.03 -18.60 -15.88
CA ALA A 110 -1.25 -18.53 -17.12
C ALA A 110 -1.57 -19.64 -18.13
N GLU A 111 -2.33 -20.67 -17.75
CA GLU A 111 -2.84 -21.68 -18.69
C GLU A 111 -3.89 -21.11 -19.67
N ARG A 112 -4.55 -20.00 -19.31
CA ARG A 112 -5.63 -19.38 -20.08
C ARG A 112 -5.41 -17.91 -20.40
N PHE A 113 -4.49 -17.25 -19.74
CA PHE A 113 -4.26 -15.81 -19.84
C PHE A 113 -2.77 -15.51 -20.02
N SER A 114 -2.46 -14.35 -20.60
CA SER A 114 -1.12 -13.76 -20.52
C SER A 114 -1.01 -13.04 -19.18
N VAL A 115 -0.26 -13.61 -18.23
CA VAL A 115 -0.19 -13.16 -16.84
C VAL A 115 1.09 -12.36 -16.61
N TYR A 116 0.96 -11.18 -16.04
CA TYR A 116 2.04 -10.25 -15.68
C TYR A 116 2.00 -9.99 -14.18
N VAL A 117 3.10 -10.26 -13.49
CA VAL A 117 3.19 -10.18 -12.03
C VAL A 117 4.39 -9.28 -11.65
N PRO A 118 4.19 -7.97 -11.63
CA PRO A 118 5.24 -7.03 -11.24
C PRO A 118 5.43 -6.98 -9.72
N ASP A 119 6.65 -6.61 -9.29
CA ASP A 119 6.85 -5.97 -8.00
C ASP A 119 6.49 -4.49 -8.12
N LEU A 120 5.72 -3.95 -7.18
CA LEU A 120 5.45 -2.51 -7.13
C LEU A 120 6.76 -1.74 -6.86
N ARG A 121 6.85 -0.46 -7.34
CA ARG A 121 7.99 0.37 -6.96
C ARG A 121 8.14 0.41 -5.43
N GLY A 122 9.37 0.35 -4.94
CA GLY A 122 9.64 0.30 -3.51
C GLY A 122 9.60 -1.09 -2.90
N TYR A 123 9.07 -2.09 -3.61
CA TYR A 123 8.89 -3.47 -3.14
C TYR A 123 9.72 -4.45 -3.98
N GLY A 124 9.90 -5.65 -3.45
CA GLY A 124 10.55 -6.75 -4.16
C GLY A 124 11.90 -6.37 -4.74
N ASP A 125 12.10 -6.70 -5.99
CA ASP A 125 13.29 -6.34 -6.77
C ASP A 125 13.08 -5.12 -7.70
N SER A 126 11.92 -4.46 -7.63
CA SER A 126 11.72 -3.18 -8.30
C SER A 126 12.54 -2.06 -7.67
N SER A 127 12.81 -1.00 -8.41
CA SER A 127 13.62 0.12 -7.93
C SER A 127 12.91 0.91 -6.83
N ARG A 128 13.72 1.61 -6.05
CA ARG A 128 13.29 2.49 -4.96
C ARG A 128 13.71 3.91 -5.29
N PRO A 129 12.89 4.66 -6.08
CA PRO A 129 13.19 6.04 -6.44
C PRO A 129 13.22 6.94 -5.20
N ALA A 130 13.82 8.13 -5.33
CA ALA A 130 13.74 9.15 -4.29
C ALA A 130 12.28 9.55 -4.02
N ASP A 131 11.98 10.00 -2.80
CA ASP A 131 10.62 10.23 -2.29
C ASP A 131 9.79 11.21 -3.13
N GLY A 132 10.45 12.26 -3.63
CA GLY A 132 9.80 13.37 -4.29
C GLY A 132 9.11 14.31 -3.30
N ASP A 133 8.68 15.48 -3.81
CA ASP A 133 7.92 16.42 -2.99
C ASP A 133 6.63 15.76 -2.49
N ARG A 134 6.38 15.85 -1.17
CA ARG A 134 5.20 15.29 -0.51
C ARG A 134 4.98 13.80 -0.84
N HIS A 135 6.05 13.02 -0.89
CA HIS A 135 6.02 11.58 -1.15
C HIS A 135 5.45 11.21 -2.55
N LEU A 136 5.42 12.16 -3.51
CA LEU A 136 4.72 12.01 -4.79
C LEU A 136 5.14 10.76 -5.56
N ASN A 137 6.42 10.41 -5.49
CA ASN A 137 6.96 9.27 -6.21
C ASN A 137 6.47 7.92 -5.68
N TYR A 138 5.86 7.87 -4.48
CA TYR A 138 5.25 6.68 -3.90
C TYR A 138 3.72 6.75 -3.87
N SER A 139 3.12 7.75 -4.53
CA SER A 139 1.66 7.84 -4.65
C SER A 139 1.10 6.69 -5.50
N PHE A 140 -0.14 6.28 -5.21
CA PHE A 140 -0.83 5.29 -6.04
C PHE A 140 -0.96 5.72 -7.51
N ARG A 141 -0.97 7.03 -7.79
CA ARG A 141 -0.95 7.56 -9.16
C ARG A 141 0.37 7.27 -9.86
N ALA A 142 1.50 7.49 -9.19
CA ALA A 142 2.81 7.17 -9.72
C ALA A 142 2.96 5.65 -9.95
N MET A 143 2.49 4.84 -8.99
CA MET A 143 2.47 3.38 -9.13
C MET A 143 1.52 2.91 -10.25
N ALA A 144 0.35 3.54 -10.42
CA ALA A 144 -0.57 3.22 -11.51
C ALA A 144 0.03 3.55 -12.88
N LEU A 145 0.77 4.66 -13.00
CA LEU A 145 1.49 4.99 -14.22
C LEU A 145 2.55 3.95 -14.57
N ASP A 146 3.29 3.44 -13.58
CA ASP A 146 4.23 2.32 -13.82
C ASP A 146 3.54 1.12 -14.44
N GLN A 147 2.33 0.77 -13.95
CA GLN A 147 1.61 -0.39 -14.46
C GLN A 147 1.12 -0.19 -15.89
N ILE A 148 0.66 1.02 -16.23
CA ILE A 148 0.32 1.38 -17.61
C ILE A 148 1.53 1.25 -18.53
N GLU A 149 2.66 1.82 -18.14
CA GLU A 149 3.89 1.78 -18.95
C GLU A 149 4.43 0.36 -19.05
N THR A 150 4.34 -0.42 -17.96
CA THR A 150 4.69 -1.84 -17.96
C THR A 150 3.83 -2.64 -18.94
N MET A 151 2.52 -2.50 -18.91
CA MET A 151 1.63 -3.23 -19.80
C MET A 151 1.80 -2.80 -21.26
N ARG A 152 2.07 -1.52 -21.51
CA ARG A 152 2.41 -1.01 -22.86
C ARG A 152 3.73 -1.55 -23.38
N HIS A 153 4.73 -1.75 -22.53
CA HIS A 153 5.99 -2.41 -22.91
C HIS A 153 5.74 -3.80 -23.52
N PHE A 154 4.73 -4.52 -23.03
CA PHE A 154 4.30 -5.81 -23.57
C PHE A 154 3.25 -5.69 -24.71
N GLY A 155 2.94 -4.48 -25.18
CA GLY A 155 2.00 -4.25 -26.27
C GLY A 155 0.53 -4.25 -25.87
N HIS A 156 0.21 -4.10 -24.59
CA HIS A 156 -1.16 -4.15 -24.08
C HIS A 156 -1.69 -2.76 -23.68
N GLU A 157 -2.63 -2.22 -24.45
CA GLU A 157 -3.35 -0.98 -24.11
C GLU A 157 -4.56 -1.23 -23.19
N GLN A 158 -5.11 -2.45 -23.21
CA GLN A 158 -6.23 -2.86 -22.40
C GLN A 158 -5.97 -4.22 -21.76
N PHE A 159 -6.26 -4.34 -20.46
CA PHE A 159 -5.99 -5.55 -19.69
C PHE A 159 -6.97 -5.73 -18.54
N LEU A 160 -6.96 -6.93 -17.97
CA LEU A 160 -7.66 -7.30 -16.74
C LEU A 160 -6.74 -7.08 -15.54
N VAL A 161 -7.30 -6.79 -14.37
CA VAL A 161 -6.49 -6.51 -13.16
C VAL A 161 -7.00 -7.35 -12.00
N GLY A 162 -6.13 -8.18 -11.41
CA GLY A 162 -6.30 -8.80 -10.11
C GLY A 162 -5.34 -8.15 -9.11
N ALA A 163 -5.83 -7.61 -8.00
CA ALA A 163 -4.98 -6.83 -7.12
C ALA A 163 -5.33 -7.00 -5.65
N HIS A 164 -4.30 -7.11 -4.81
CA HIS A 164 -4.41 -7.34 -3.39
C HIS A 164 -3.85 -6.14 -2.59
N ASP A 165 -4.47 -5.79 -1.48
CA ASP A 165 -4.05 -4.78 -0.50
C ASP A 165 -3.52 -3.47 -1.13
N ARG A 166 -2.23 -3.12 -0.99
CA ARG A 166 -1.64 -1.91 -1.59
C ARG A 166 -1.78 -1.92 -3.11
N GLY A 167 -1.58 -3.08 -3.75
CA GLY A 167 -1.81 -3.25 -5.19
C GLY A 167 -3.26 -2.99 -5.59
N ALA A 168 -4.25 -3.35 -4.75
CA ALA A 168 -5.65 -3.05 -5.03
C ALA A 168 -5.96 -1.55 -4.92
N ARG A 169 -5.22 -0.79 -4.09
CA ARG A 169 -5.30 0.68 -4.06
C ARG A 169 -4.70 1.32 -5.31
N VAL A 170 -3.59 0.77 -5.77
CA VAL A 170 -3.01 1.13 -7.09
C VAL A 170 -4.01 0.83 -8.21
N ALA A 171 -4.66 -0.34 -8.19
CA ALA A 171 -5.68 -0.71 -9.17
C ALA A 171 -6.92 0.21 -9.13
N HIS A 172 -7.35 0.65 -7.94
CA HIS A 172 -8.41 1.65 -7.81
C HIS A 172 -8.01 2.96 -8.52
N ARG A 173 -6.80 3.47 -8.24
CA ARG A 173 -6.27 4.69 -8.89
C ARG A 173 -6.08 4.50 -10.39
N LEU A 174 -5.61 3.33 -10.82
CA LEU A 174 -5.50 2.96 -12.23
C LEU A 174 -6.85 3.05 -12.96
N CYS A 175 -7.92 2.54 -12.34
CA CYS A 175 -9.28 2.62 -12.91
C CYS A 175 -9.79 4.05 -13.05
N LEU A 176 -9.40 4.97 -12.15
CA LEU A 176 -9.82 6.37 -12.21
C LEU A 176 -8.99 7.18 -13.20
N ASP A 177 -7.67 7.02 -13.20
CA ASP A 177 -6.76 7.81 -14.04
C ASP A 177 -6.68 7.26 -15.49
N PHE A 178 -6.87 5.95 -15.69
CA PHE A 178 -6.77 5.28 -17.00
C PHE A 178 -7.99 4.38 -17.29
N PRO A 179 -9.22 4.92 -17.28
CA PRO A 179 -10.44 4.13 -17.36
C PRO A 179 -10.59 3.31 -18.64
N LYS A 180 -9.87 3.67 -19.71
CA LYS A 180 -9.90 2.95 -20.99
C LYS A 180 -9.00 1.73 -21.01
N SER A 181 -8.04 1.63 -20.08
CA SER A 181 -7.05 0.54 -20.05
C SER A 181 -7.53 -0.65 -19.22
N VAL A 182 -8.40 -0.44 -18.22
CA VAL A 182 -8.89 -1.52 -17.36
C VAL A 182 -10.20 -2.08 -17.88
N LYS A 183 -10.21 -3.33 -18.34
CA LYS A 183 -11.41 -4.03 -18.80
C LYS A 183 -12.29 -4.51 -17.66
N LYS A 184 -11.67 -5.10 -16.64
CA LYS A 184 -12.30 -5.58 -15.39
C LYS A 184 -11.27 -5.51 -14.27
N VAL A 185 -11.72 -5.28 -13.05
CA VAL A 185 -10.84 -5.23 -11.88
C VAL A 185 -11.37 -6.10 -10.74
N CYS A 186 -10.51 -6.99 -10.21
CA CYS A 186 -10.75 -7.72 -8.97
C CYS A 186 -9.91 -7.07 -7.85
N LEU A 187 -10.59 -6.57 -6.82
CA LEU A 187 -9.99 -5.88 -5.67
C LEU A 187 -10.09 -6.78 -4.43
N MET A 188 -8.95 -7.13 -3.85
CA MET A 188 -8.90 -8.11 -2.76
C MET A 188 -8.50 -7.49 -1.44
N ASP A 189 -9.31 -7.80 -0.43
CA ASP A 189 -9.20 -7.49 1.00
C ASP A 189 -8.95 -6.02 1.31
N ILE A 190 -9.64 -5.14 0.62
CA ILE A 190 -9.65 -3.70 0.88
C ILE A 190 -11.05 -3.09 0.78
N ALA A 191 -11.24 -1.97 1.47
CA ALA A 191 -12.25 -0.95 1.18
C ALA A 191 -11.56 0.30 0.61
N PRO A 192 -12.27 1.25 -0.04
CA PRO A 192 -11.66 2.47 -0.58
C PRO A 192 -10.89 3.26 0.48
N THR A 193 -9.67 3.70 0.17
CA THR A 193 -8.75 4.34 1.12
C THR A 193 -9.39 5.51 1.85
N LEU A 194 -10.04 6.42 1.12
CA LEU A 194 -10.71 7.58 1.70
C LEU A 194 -11.87 7.17 2.64
N THR A 195 -12.62 6.12 2.30
CA THR A 195 -13.70 5.58 3.14
C THR A 195 -13.14 5.07 4.47
N MET A 196 -12.04 4.30 4.42
CA MET A 196 -11.41 3.75 5.62
C MET A 196 -10.89 4.85 6.55
N TYR A 197 -10.20 5.87 6.02
CA TYR A 197 -9.72 6.98 6.85
C TYR A 197 -10.85 7.84 7.42
N ARG A 198 -11.90 8.12 6.65
CA ARG A 198 -13.07 8.89 7.14
C ARG A 198 -13.87 8.17 8.22
N GLN A 199 -13.84 6.84 8.22
CA GLN A 199 -14.54 6.00 9.18
C GLN A 199 -13.61 5.43 10.26
N THR A 200 -12.41 6.02 10.45
CA THR A 200 -11.46 5.61 11.48
C THR A 200 -12.11 5.64 12.86
N ASN A 201 -11.98 4.51 13.56
CA ASN A 201 -12.42 4.34 14.94
C ASN A 201 -11.34 3.55 15.72
N GLN A 202 -11.56 3.34 17.02
CA GLN A 202 -10.61 2.63 17.87
C GLN A 202 -10.35 1.20 17.37
N GLU A 203 -11.38 0.48 16.93
CA GLU A 203 -11.24 -0.90 16.47
C GLU A 203 -10.35 -0.97 15.22
N PHE A 204 -10.60 -0.11 14.23
CA PHE A 204 -9.78 -0.04 13.03
C PHE A 204 -8.34 0.37 13.36
N ALA A 205 -8.14 1.41 14.15
CA ALA A 205 -6.80 1.88 14.54
C ALA A 205 -6.00 0.80 15.28
N THR A 206 -6.67 -0.03 16.11
CA THR A 206 -6.03 -1.13 16.82
C THR A 206 -5.67 -2.29 15.89
N LYS A 207 -6.60 -2.70 15.02
CA LYS A 207 -6.41 -3.84 14.11
C LYS A 207 -5.45 -3.53 12.95
N TYR A 208 -5.37 -2.27 12.54
CA TYR A 208 -4.53 -1.76 11.45
C TYR A 208 -3.49 -0.76 11.95
N MET A 209 -2.85 -1.06 13.10
CA MET A 209 -1.91 -0.15 13.76
C MET A 209 -0.79 0.32 12.84
N TRP A 210 -0.33 -0.52 11.89
CA TRP A 210 0.71 -0.15 10.93
C TRP A 210 0.30 0.98 9.99
N TRP A 211 -1.00 1.17 9.69
CA TRP A 211 -1.48 2.31 8.91
C TRP A 211 -1.21 3.65 9.59
N PHE A 212 -1.26 3.68 10.91
CA PHE A 212 -1.03 4.87 11.72
C PHE A 212 0.43 5.00 12.18
N PHE A 213 1.15 3.89 12.21
CA PHE A 213 2.56 3.84 12.55
C PHE A 213 3.44 4.23 11.36
N LEU A 214 3.24 3.63 10.19
CA LEU A 214 4.08 3.83 9.01
C LEU A 214 3.97 5.26 8.41
N ILE A 215 2.90 5.99 8.72
CA ILE A 215 2.71 7.37 8.29
C ILE A 215 3.40 8.39 9.19
N GLN A 216 3.99 7.97 10.30
CA GLN A 216 4.70 8.89 11.17
C GLN A 216 5.92 9.48 10.46
N ALA A 217 6.36 10.68 10.91
CA ALA A 217 7.49 11.36 10.31
C ALA A 217 8.76 10.51 10.36
N ALA A 218 9.52 10.54 9.26
CA ALA A 218 10.84 9.93 9.23
C ALA A 218 11.76 10.59 10.27
N PRO A 219 12.67 9.85 10.92
CA PRO A 219 12.97 8.43 10.70
C PRO A 219 12.29 7.48 11.70
N LEU A 220 11.18 7.85 12.36
CA LEU A 220 10.63 7.08 13.48
C LEU A 220 10.24 5.64 13.11
N PRO A 221 9.38 5.38 12.12
CA PRO A 221 9.02 3.99 11.78
C PRO A 221 10.21 3.23 11.18
N GLU A 222 11.01 3.87 10.34
CA GLU A 222 12.20 3.25 9.76
C GLU A 222 13.19 2.79 10.83
N HIS A 223 13.42 3.64 11.84
CA HIS A 223 14.32 3.32 12.95
C HIS A 223 13.80 2.14 13.78
N LEU A 224 12.54 2.19 14.19
CA LEU A 224 11.95 1.15 15.03
C LEU A 224 11.85 -0.21 14.31
N ILE A 225 11.47 -0.22 13.03
CA ILE A 225 11.46 -1.44 12.22
C ILE A 225 12.90 -1.94 12.01
N GLY A 226 13.84 -1.04 11.76
CA GLY A 226 15.24 -1.36 11.53
C GLY A 226 15.95 -2.02 12.70
N LEU A 227 15.43 -1.92 13.94
CA LEU A 227 15.97 -2.63 15.12
C LEU A 227 15.79 -4.15 14.99
N ASP A 228 14.68 -4.62 14.45
CA ASP A 228 14.42 -6.02 14.16
C ASP A 228 13.40 -6.16 13.01
N PRO A 229 13.83 -5.97 11.77
CA PRO A 229 12.94 -6.00 10.61
C PRO A 229 12.33 -7.37 10.35
N GLN A 230 13.04 -8.45 10.74
CA GLN A 230 12.53 -9.80 10.61
C GLN A 230 11.34 -10.03 11.54
N TYR A 231 11.47 -9.68 12.82
CA TYR A 231 10.39 -9.80 13.79
C TYR A 231 9.17 -8.97 13.35
N TYR A 232 9.39 -7.74 12.91
CA TYR A 232 8.31 -6.88 12.46
C TYR A 232 7.56 -7.48 11.25
N LEU A 233 8.28 -7.99 10.25
CA LEU A 233 7.68 -8.67 9.09
C LEU A 233 6.87 -9.89 9.52
N GLU A 234 7.49 -10.80 10.27
CA GLU A 234 6.86 -12.06 10.70
C GLU A 234 5.65 -11.82 11.61
N TYR A 235 5.71 -10.81 12.46
CA TYR A 235 4.56 -10.38 13.26
C TYR A 235 3.38 -9.97 12.36
N ASN A 236 3.60 -9.09 11.38
CA ASN A 236 2.54 -8.67 10.46
C ASN A 236 1.97 -9.85 9.67
N LEU A 237 2.82 -10.71 9.12
CA LEU A 237 2.37 -11.91 8.41
C LEU A 237 1.53 -12.82 9.32
N SER A 238 1.94 -13.01 10.57
CA SER A 238 1.26 -13.90 11.53
C SER A 238 -0.11 -13.38 11.96
N VAL A 239 -0.24 -12.08 12.22
CA VAL A 239 -1.53 -11.50 12.66
C VAL A 239 -2.54 -11.37 11.53
N LEU A 240 -2.08 -11.27 10.29
CA LEU A 240 -2.93 -11.14 9.10
C LEU A 240 -3.36 -12.49 8.53
N ASN A 241 -2.48 -13.50 8.58
CA ASN A 241 -2.79 -14.87 8.17
C ASN A 241 -3.72 -15.57 9.18
N LYS A 242 -4.80 -16.16 8.70
CA LYS A 242 -5.76 -16.92 9.52
C LYS A 242 -5.84 -18.41 9.15
N THR A 243 -4.97 -18.86 8.26
CA THR A 243 -4.89 -20.25 7.80
C THR A 243 -3.47 -20.78 8.05
N PRO A 244 -3.25 -21.55 9.13
CA PRO A 244 -1.95 -22.13 9.44
C PRO A 244 -1.35 -22.88 8.23
N GLY A 245 -0.07 -22.64 7.94
CA GLY A 245 0.64 -23.27 6.83
C GLY A 245 0.33 -22.70 5.44
N ALA A 246 -0.53 -21.68 5.32
CA ALA A 246 -0.83 -21.05 4.05
C ALA A 246 0.36 -20.30 3.45
N LEU A 247 1.11 -19.59 4.27
CA LEU A 247 2.36 -18.96 3.85
C LEU A 247 3.47 -20.00 3.84
N THR A 248 3.99 -20.33 2.65
CA THR A 248 5.05 -21.33 2.53
C THR A 248 6.39 -20.79 3.03
N PRO A 249 7.30 -21.67 3.54
CA PRO A 249 8.62 -21.23 3.96
C PRO A 249 9.40 -20.49 2.87
N GLU A 250 9.25 -20.91 1.61
CA GLU A 250 9.88 -20.29 0.45
C GLU A 250 9.34 -18.87 0.22
N ALA A 251 8.02 -18.67 0.29
CA ALA A 251 7.40 -17.34 0.14
C ALA A 251 7.84 -16.41 1.28
N VAL A 252 7.79 -16.88 2.53
CA VAL A 252 8.23 -16.09 3.70
C VAL A 252 9.72 -15.74 3.61
N SER A 253 10.56 -16.65 3.12
CA SER A 253 12.00 -16.39 2.90
C SER A 253 12.20 -15.26 1.88
N GLU A 254 11.40 -15.22 0.82
CA GLU A 254 11.47 -14.15 -0.19
C GLU A 254 10.95 -12.81 0.34
N TYR A 255 9.85 -12.82 1.09
CA TYR A 255 9.37 -11.61 1.76
C TYR A 255 10.43 -11.04 2.71
N ARG A 256 11.08 -11.91 3.50
CA ARG A 256 12.18 -11.52 4.39
C ARG A 256 13.36 -10.94 3.63
N ARG A 257 13.79 -11.60 2.54
CA ARG A 257 14.87 -11.12 1.69
C ARG A 257 14.63 -9.70 1.18
N CYS A 258 13.41 -9.43 0.73
CA CYS A 258 13.06 -8.15 0.14
C CYS A 258 12.77 -7.07 1.18
N PHE A 259 12.07 -7.41 2.26
CA PHE A 259 11.62 -6.44 3.26
C PHE A 259 12.74 -6.01 4.22
N CYS A 260 13.62 -6.94 4.65
CA CYS A 260 14.64 -6.68 5.69
C CYS A 260 15.81 -5.85 5.17
N CYS A 261 15.56 -4.86 4.32
CA CYS A 261 16.56 -3.87 3.94
C CYS A 261 16.03 -2.45 4.14
N THR A 262 16.92 -1.54 4.50
CA THR A 262 16.61 -0.13 4.82
C THR A 262 15.80 0.55 3.75
N SER A 263 16.25 0.39 2.50
CA SER A 263 15.62 1.09 1.38
C SER A 263 14.20 0.58 1.11
N THR A 264 13.89 -0.70 1.37
CA THR A 264 12.51 -1.20 1.30
C THR A 264 11.68 -0.71 2.46
N ILE A 265 12.21 -0.75 3.69
CA ILE A 265 11.51 -0.24 4.87
C ILE A 265 11.14 1.23 4.65
N HIS A 266 12.09 2.05 4.21
CA HIS A 266 11.84 3.46 3.88
C HIS A 266 10.81 3.61 2.76
N ALA A 267 10.96 2.91 1.64
CA ALA A 267 10.04 2.98 0.51
C ALA A 267 8.60 2.57 0.90
N THR A 268 8.45 1.57 1.77
CA THR A 268 7.12 1.20 2.27
C THR A 268 6.52 2.29 3.17
N CYS A 269 7.32 2.93 4.03
CA CYS A 269 6.84 4.09 4.80
C CYS A 269 6.42 5.23 3.87
N GLU A 270 7.18 5.50 2.82
CA GLU A 270 6.85 6.54 1.82
C GLU A 270 5.54 6.24 1.08
N ASP A 271 5.27 4.98 0.72
CA ASP A 271 3.99 4.56 0.14
C ASP A 271 2.81 4.87 1.10
N PHE A 272 2.95 4.58 2.39
CA PHE A 272 1.92 4.89 3.37
C PHE A 272 1.78 6.41 3.59
N ARG A 273 2.87 7.18 3.68
CA ARG A 273 2.86 8.65 3.78
C ARG A 273 2.20 9.28 2.56
N ALA A 274 2.56 8.84 1.35
CA ALA A 274 1.92 9.30 0.12
C ALA A 274 0.40 9.06 0.13
N SER A 275 -0.03 7.91 0.64
CA SER A 275 -1.45 7.56 0.65
C SER A 275 -2.29 8.48 1.53
N VAL A 276 -1.78 8.92 2.68
CA VAL A 276 -2.52 9.80 3.63
C VAL A 276 -2.37 11.29 3.32
N ASP A 277 -1.33 11.71 2.64
CA ASP A 277 -1.17 13.11 2.21
C ASP A 277 -1.76 13.36 0.81
N ILE A 278 -0.97 13.10 -0.23
CA ILE A 278 -1.38 13.41 -1.61
C ILE A 278 -2.48 12.48 -2.11
N GLY A 279 -2.46 11.20 -1.68
CA GLY A 279 -3.44 10.19 -2.06
C GLY A 279 -4.85 10.55 -1.63
N LEU A 280 -5.06 10.90 -0.35
CA LEU A 280 -6.38 11.31 0.14
C LEU A 280 -6.89 12.57 -0.57
N LYS A 281 -6.03 13.54 -0.87
CA LYS A 281 -6.41 14.75 -1.61
C LYS A 281 -6.88 14.43 -3.03
N MET A 282 -6.24 13.47 -3.70
CA MET A 282 -6.67 12.97 -5.01
C MET A 282 -8.03 12.28 -4.90
N ASP A 283 -8.21 11.37 -3.93
CA ASP A 283 -9.47 10.67 -3.72
C ASP A 283 -10.61 11.64 -3.37
N GLU A 284 -10.35 12.68 -2.57
CA GLU A 284 -11.33 13.73 -2.28
C GLU A 284 -11.68 14.59 -3.49
N ALA A 285 -10.71 14.86 -4.36
CA ALA A 285 -10.96 15.58 -5.61
C ALA A 285 -11.85 14.76 -6.54
N ASP A 286 -11.60 13.46 -6.66
CA ASP A 286 -12.43 12.54 -7.44
C ASP A 286 -13.84 12.43 -6.87
N ASP A 287 -13.99 12.32 -5.55
CA ASP A 287 -15.31 12.33 -4.90
C ASP A 287 -16.12 13.60 -5.21
N ARG A 288 -15.47 14.77 -5.12
CA ARG A 288 -16.12 16.05 -5.44
C ARG A 288 -16.48 16.17 -6.92
N ALA A 289 -15.64 15.61 -7.80
CA ALA A 289 -15.88 15.61 -9.25
C ALA A 289 -16.88 14.53 -9.70
N GLY A 290 -17.24 13.59 -8.81
CA GLY A 290 -18.09 12.45 -9.16
C GLY A 290 -17.40 11.40 -10.01
N ASN A 291 -16.06 11.39 -10.04
CA ASN A 291 -15.28 10.40 -10.78
C ASN A 291 -15.44 9.01 -10.13
N LYS A 292 -15.75 8.01 -10.95
CA LYS A 292 -16.01 6.64 -10.50
C LYS A 292 -15.38 5.61 -11.45
N ILE A 293 -15.15 4.42 -10.91
CA ILE A 293 -14.71 3.26 -11.69
C ILE A 293 -15.79 2.91 -12.72
N VAL A 294 -15.42 2.87 -13.99
CA VAL A 294 -16.32 2.50 -15.09
C VAL A 294 -16.22 1.02 -15.48
N ALA A 295 -15.09 0.38 -15.17
CA ALA A 295 -14.89 -1.06 -15.37
C ALA A 295 -15.73 -1.88 -14.38
N PRO A 296 -16.23 -3.08 -14.75
CA PRO A 296 -16.81 -4.01 -13.80
C PRO A 296 -15.85 -4.33 -12.65
N VAL A 297 -16.37 -4.33 -11.42
CA VAL A 297 -15.61 -4.59 -10.19
C VAL A 297 -16.03 -5.92 -9.58
N HIS A 298 -15.04 -6.72 -9.19
CA HIS A 298 -15.24 -7.90 -8.34
C HIS A 298 -14.45 -7.70 -7.05
N ALA A 299 -15.13 -7.72 -5.89
CA ALA A 299 -14.48 -7.56 -4.60
C ALA A 299 -14.43 -8.90 -3.87
N LEU A 300 -13.22 -9.32 -3.46
CA LEU A 300 -13.02 -10.48 -2.59
C LEU A 300 -12.45 -10.02 -1.25
N TRP A 301 -12.83 -10.68 -0.15
CA TRP A 301 -12.27 -10.35 1.16
C TRP A 301 -12.24 -11.56 2.09
N GLY A 302 -11.33 -11.52 3.07
CA GLY A 302 -11.23 -12.53 4.09
C GLY A 302 -12.35 -12.41 5.14
N ALA A 303 -13.17 -13.45 5.28
CA ALA A 303 -14.24 -13.48 6.29
C ALA A 303 -13.70 -13.42 7.73
N ARG A 304 -12.47 -13.91 7.95
CA ARG A 304 -11.77 -13.89 9.23
C ARG A 304 -10.75 -12.75 9.33
N GLY A 305 -10.68 -11.89 8.29
CA GLY A 305 -9.84 -10.70 8.23
C GLY A 305 -10.44 -9.51 8.99
N THR A 306 -9.98 -8.32 8.64
CA THR A 306 -10.44 -7.08 9.28
C THR A 306 -11.43 -6.31 8.41
N ILE A 307 -11.33 -6.43 7.09
CA ILE A 307 -12.11 -5.61 6.16
C ILE A 307 -13.60 -5.95 6.23
N GLY A 308 -13.97 -7.22 6.08
CA GLY A 308 -15.38 -7.64 6.11
C GLY A 308 -16.12 -7.32 7.41
N PRO A 309 -15.54 -7.55 8.61
CA PRO A 309 -16.17 -7.18 9.87
C PRO A 309 -16.37 -5.68 10.08
N LEU A 310 -15.54 -4.81 9.50
CA LEU A 310 -15.60 -3.37 9.71
C LEU A 310 -16.41 -2.62 8.64
N TRP A 311 -16.56 -3.18 7.44
CA TRP A 311 -17.22 -2.51 6.31
C TRP A 311 -18.13 -3.45 5.53
N ASP A 312 -19.26 -2.95 5.06
CA ASP A 312 -19.97 -3.56 3.94
C ASP A 312 -19.13 -3.33 2.67
N VAL A 313 -18.27 -4.30 2.35
CA VAL A 313 -17.30 -4.21 1.26
C VAL A 313 -17.99 -3.87 -0.07
N LEU A 314 -19.10 -4.55 -0.38
CA LEU A 314 -19.80 -4.32 -1.64
C LEU A 314 -20.45 -2.94 -1.69
N ALA A 315 -21.04 -2.47 -0.59
CA ALA A 315 -21.63 -1.13 -0.53
C ALA A 315 -20.56 -0.04 -0.71
N THR A 316 -19.37 -0.21 -0.09
CA THR A 316 -18.27 0.75 -0.24
C THR A 316 -17.80 0.87 -1.70
N TRP A 317 -17.69 -0.27 -2.42
CA TRP A 317 -17.28 -0.26 -3.83
C TRP A 317 -18.41 0.18 -4.77
N ARG A 318 -19.68 -0.15 -4.49
CA ARG A 318 -20.83 0.39 -5.24
C ARG A 318 -20.90 1.92 -5.20
N ALA A 319 -20.51 2.52 -4.09
CA ALA A 319 -20.41 3.97 -3.97
C ALA A 319 -19.33 4.57 -4.90
N LYS A 320 -18.31 3.79 -5.27
CA LYS A 320 -17.14 4.22 -6.08
C LYS A 320 -17.18 3.74 -7.54
N ALA A 321 -18.21 3.02 -7.95
CA ALA A 321 -18.33 2.49 -9.32
C ALA A 321 -19.64 2.94 -9.97
N THR A 322 -19.62 3.05 -11.31
CA THR A 322 -20.83 3.24 -12.14
C THR A 322 -21.27 1.93 -12.80
N SER A 323 -20.41 0.93 -12.81
CA SER A 323 -20.68 -0.39 -13.39
C SER A 323 -21.04 -1.43 -12.32
N THR A 324 -21.23 -2.67 -12.75
CA THR A 324 -21.57 -3.79 -11.86
C THR A 324 -20.46 -4.02 -10.83
N VAL A 325 -20.88 -4.14 -9.56
CA VAL A 325 -20.02 -4.55 -8.45
C VAL A 325 -20.53 -5.89 -7.90
N THR A 326 -19.71 -6.91 -8.04
CA THR A 326 -19.95 -8.27 -7.51
C THR A 326 -18.88 -8.62 -6.49
N GLY A 327 -19.05 -9.73 -5.79
CA GLY A 327 -18.01 -10.23 -4.88
C GLY A 327 -18.55 -11.07 -3.76
N ARG A 328 -17.64 -11.65 -2.99
CA ARG A 328 -17.94 -12.43 -1.79
C ARG A 328 -16.76 -12.53 -0.84
N SER A 329 -17.01 -12.96 0.39
CA SER A 329 -15.94 -13.34 1.32
C SER A 329 -15.44 -14.76 1.02
N LEU A 330 -14.15 -14.99 1.35
CA LEU A 330 -13.55 -16.32 1.44
C LEU A 330 -13.24 -16.63 2.92
N ASP A 331 -13.29 -17.90 3.31
CA ASP A 331 -13.02 -18.32 4.71
C ASP A 331 -11.52 -18.30 5.02
N CYS A 332 -10.93 -17.10 5.05
CA CYS A 332 -9.50 -16.85 5.27
C CYS A 332 -9.26 -15.52 5.98
N GLY A 333 -7.98 -15.19 6.21
CA GLY A 333 -7.51 -13.89 6.64
C GLY A 333 -7.29 -12.95 5.48
N HIS A 334 -6.15 -12.27 5.51
CA HIS A 334 -5.82 -11.20 4.57
C HIS A 334 -5.25 -11.71 3.23
N PHE A 335 -4.51 -12.81 3.24
CA PHE A 335 -3.73 -13.29 2.10
C PHE A 335 -4.52 -14.29 1.25
N LEU A 336 -5.63 -13.86 0.64
CA LEU A 336 -6.58 -14.71 -0.08
C LEU A 336 -5.90 -15.66 -1.08
N GLN A 337 -4.96 -15.13 -1.86
CA GLN A 337 -4.25 -15.84 -2.92
C GLN A 337 -3.27 -16.90 -2.36
N GLU A 338 -2.92 -16.82 -1.09
CA GLU A 338 -2.10 -17.82 -0.39
C GLU A 338 -2.91 -18.72 0.54
N GLU A 339 -3.94 -18.17 1.21
CA GLU A 339 -4.77 -18.89 2.17
C GLU A 339 -5.89 -19.72 1.51
N ARG A 340 -6.42 -19.24 0.38
CA ARG A 340 -7.47 -19.88 -0.42
C ARG A 340 -7.16 -19.78 -1.91
N PRO A 341 -6.05 -20.36 -2.36
CA PRO A 341 -5.61 -20.22 -3.74
C PRO A 341 -6.59 -20.79 -4.76
N GLU A 342 -7.26 -21.89 -4.44
CA GLU A 342 -8.23 -22.54 -5.34
C GLU A 342 -9.44 -21.62 -5.57
N GLU A 343 -10.09 -21.19 -4.48
CA GLU A 343 -11.24 -20.31 -4.59
C GLU A 343 -10.88 -18.96 -5.21
N THR A 344 -9.70 -18.42 -4.89
CA THR A 344 -9.21 -17.17 -5.50
C THR A 344 -9.03 -17.33 -7.01
N LEU A 345 -8.43 -18.43 -7.44
CA LEU A 345 -8.27 -18.75 -8.86
C LEU A 345 -9.60 -18.91 -9.57
N GLU A 346 -10.53 -19.67 -9.00
CA GLU A 346 -11.87 -19.87 -9.56
C GLU A 346 -12.63 -18.55 -9.73
N GLU A 347 -12.58 -17.66 -8.73
CA GLU A 347 -13.20 -16.34 -8.79
C GLU A 347 -12.58 -15.46 -9.90
N LEU A 348 -11.24 -15.44 -10.00
CA LEU A 348 -10.55 -14.71 -11.06
C LEU A 348 -10.89 -15.27 -12.45
N GLN A 349 -10.84 -16.60 -12.64
CA GLN A 349 -11.15 -17.23 -13.91
C GLN A 349 -12.60 -17.00 -14.33
N ARG A 350 -13.54 -17.13 -13.39
CA ARG A 350 -14.97 -16.88 -13.63
C ARG A 350 -15.20 -15.42 -14.00
N PHE A 351 -14.67 -14.49 -13.24
CA PHE A 351 -14.87 -13.07 -13.45
C PHE A 351 -14.21 -12.56 -14.74
N PHE A 352 -12.98 -12.99 -15.02
CA PHE A 352 -12.24 -12.58 -16.22
C PHE A 352 -12.71 -13.31 -17.49
N GLY A 353 -13.14 -14.56 -17.36
CA GLY A 353 -13.56 -15.40 -18.50
C GLY A 353 -14.94 -15.09 -19.09
N THR A 354 -15.77 -14.28 -18.43
CA THR A 354 -17.06 -13.80 -18.93
C THR A 354 -16.88 -12.60 -19.84
N VAL A 355 -16.20 -12.75 -20.98
CA VAL A 355 -16.04 -11.70 -22.01
C VAL A 355 -17.02 -11.96 -23.14
#